data_802637baa2918bc22bde048c4d20d8e7
#
_entry.id   802637baa2918bc22bde048c4d20d8e7
#
_cell.length_a   1.000
_cell.length_b   1.000
_cell.length_c   1.000
_cell.angle_alpha   90.00
_cell.angle_beta   90.00
_cell.angle_gamma   90.00
#
_symmetry.space_group_name_H-M   'P 1'
#
loop_
_entity.id
_entity.type
_entity.pdbx_description
1 polymer ?
#
loop_
_entity_poly.entity_id
_entity_poly.type
_entity_poly.pdbx_seq_one_letter_code
_entity_poly.pdbx_strand_id
1 'polypeptide(L)'
;MEKLRRIPLVPWWRIYQAAQALGAAAPKRPVIFECVGVPGMIDQLVTQAPLFSRVIVVGLCMQPDRIRPAMAINKEIDLRFVVAYTPLEFRDALRMLAEGDVDPRPLITGTVGLAGVEAAFAALGDPETHAKILIDPHSTTTVP
;
A
#
# COMPACT_ATOMS: atom_id res chain seq x y z
N MET A 1 -18.90 -13.81 1.89
CA MET A 1 -18.16 -13.29 0.70
C MET A 1 -18.36 -14.12 -0.58
N GLU A 2 -18.91 -15.31 -0.49
CA GLU A 2 -19.10 -16.21 -1.65
C GLU A 2 -20.26 -15.82 -2.59
N LYS A 3 -21.23 -15.05 -2.11
CA LYS A 3 -22.41 -14.62 -2.90
C LYS A 3 -22.12 -13.55 -3.98
N LEU A 4 -21.01 -12.83 -3.90
CA LEU A 4 -20.61 -11.82 -4.90
C LEU A 4 -19.97 -12.40 -6.17
N ARG A 5 -19.56 -13.68 -6.15
CA ARG A 5 -18.99 -14.39 -7.30
C ARG A 5 -19.99 -14.75 -8.40
N ARG A 6 -21.29 -14.64 -8.14
CA ARG A 6 -22.37 -15.06 -9.05
C ARG A 6 -23.23 -13.92 -9.61
N ILE A 7 -22.79 -12.68 -9.47
CA ILE A 7 -23.48 -11.58 -10.15
C ILE A 7 -23.15 -11.73 -11.65
N PRO A 8 -24.15 -11.99 -12.51
CA PRO A 8 -23.92 -11.98 -13.94
C PRO A 8 -23.27 -10.64 -14.29
N LEU A 9 -22.41 -10.63 -15.30
CA LEU A 9 -21.81 -9.44 -15.87
C LEU A 9 -22.93 -8.47 -16.33
N VAL A 10 -23.61 -7.88 -15.36
CA VAL A 10 -24.48 -6.74 -15.65
C VAL A 10 -23.51 -5.69 -16.18
N PRO A 11 -23.74 -5.14 -17.38
CA PRO A 11 -22.91 -4.08 -17.88
C PRO A 11 -23.09 -2.88 -16.97
N TRP A 12 -22.33 -2.87 -15.87
CA TRP A 12 -22.34 -1.86 -14.81
C TRP A 12 -22.18 -0.44 -15.38
N TRP A 13 -21.51 -0.30 -16.54
CA TRP A 13 -21.40 0.96 -17.27
C TRP A 13 -22.76 1.50 -17.73
N ARG A 14 -23.75 0.64 -18.04
CA ARG A 14 -25.13 1.07 -18.32
C ARG A 14 -25.84 1.58 -17.07
N ILE A 15 -25.62 0.92 -15.94
CA ILE A 15 -26.14 1.38 -14.64
C ILE A 15 -25.52 2.71 -14.28
N TYR A 16 -24.23 2.85 -14.49
CA TYR A 16 -23.50 4.10 -14.26
C TYR A 16 -24.00 5.24 -15.15
N GLN A 17 -24.14 4.99 -16.45
CA GLN A 17 -24.68 5.99 -17.39
C GLN A 17 -26.11 6.39 -17.03
N ALA A 18 -26.96 5.42 -16.69
CA ALA A 18 -28.33 5.71 -16.24
C ALA A 18 -28.36 6.52 -14.95
N ALA A 19 -27.52 6.22 -13.99
CA ALA A 19 -27.38 6.97 -12.74
C ALA A 19 -26.91 8.41 -12.99
N GLN A 20 -25.94 8.60 -13.88
CA GLN A 20 -25.48 9.94 -14.29
C GLN A 20 -26.59 10.72 -15.01
N ALA A 21 -27.32 10.10 -15.91
CA ALA A 21 -28.46 10.72 -16.60
C ALA A 21 -29.57 11.14 -15.62
N LEU A 22 -29.69 10.48 -14.47
CA LEU A 22 -30.59 10.84 -13.38
C LEU A 22 -30.00 11.85 -12.38
N GLY A 23 -28.82 12.43 -12.69
CA GLY A 23 -28.18 13.44 -11.84
C GLY A 23 -27.44 12.89 -10.62
N ALA A 24 -27.15 11.58 -10.60
CA ALA A 24 -26.32 11.00 -9.54
C ALA A 24 -24.90 11.59 -9.58
N ALA A 25 -24.35 11.89 -8.42
CA ALA A 25 -22.98 12.35 -8.30
C ALA A 25 -22.00 11.31 -8.85
N ALA A 26 -20.91 11.76 -9.49
CA ALA A 26 -19.85 10.86 -9.93
C ALA A 26 -19.33 10.04 -8.72
N PRO A 27 -19.10 8.73 -8.87
CA PRO A 27 -18.59 7.93 -7.78
C PRO A 27 -17.22 8.45 -7.34
N LYS A 28 -16.98 8.42 -6.03
CA LYS A 28 -15.64 8.67 -5.50
C LYS A 28 -14.69 7.64 -6.10
N ARG A 29 -13.50 8.08 -6.47
CA ARG A 29 -12.43 7.19 -6.94
C ARG A 29 -11.55 6.82 -5.74
N PRO A 30 -11.73 5.65 -5.13
CA PRO A 30 -10.88 5.23 -4.02
C PRO A 30 -9.43 5.13 -4.46
N VAL A 31 -8.52 5.53 -3.57
CA VAL A 31 -7.08 5.32 -3.76
C VAL A 31 -6.65 4.24 -2.78
N ILE A 32 -6.02 3.20 -3.29
CA ILE A 32 -5.56 2.04 -2.54
C ILE A 32 -4.04 1.97 -2.70
N PHE A 33 -3.32 1.92 -1.60
CA PHE A 33 -1.87 1.74 -1.60
C PHE A 33 -1.54 0.28 -1.32
N GLU A 34 -0.85 -0.36 -2.25
CA GLU A 34 -0.27 -1.68 -2.08
C GLU A 34 1.16 -1.49 -1.57
N CYS A 35 1.43 -1.87 -0.32
CA CYS A 35 2.71 -1.66 0.35
C CYS A 35 3.36 -2.98 0.82
N VAL A 36 2.82 -4.13 0.42
CA VAL A 36 3.27 -5.45 0.88
C VAL A 36 4.32 -6.06 -0.06
N GLY A 37 4.08 -5.99 -1.37
CA GLY A 37 5.03 -6.45 -2.39
C GLY A 37 5.21 -7.97 -2.44
N VAL A 38 4.12 -8.74 -2.27
CA VAL A 38 4.17 -10.21 -2.41
C VAL A 38 3.34 -10.68 -3.60
N PRO A 39 3.68 -11.83 -4.21
CA PRO A 39 2.91 -12.39 -5.32
C PRO A 39 1.44 -12.61 -4.96
N GLY A 40 0.54 -12.31 -5.90
CA GLY A 40 -0.91 -12.44 -5.76
C GLY A 40 -1.60 -11.24 -5.11
N MET A 41 -0.87 -10.32 -4.49
CA MET A 41 -1.47 -9.17 -3.81
C MET A 41 -2.15 -8.22 -4.80
N ILE A 42 -1.53 -7.93 -5.93
CA ILE A 42 -2.11 -7.06 -6.97
C ILE A 42 -3.40 -7.68 -7.52
N ASP A 43 -3.41 -8.98 -7.80
CA ASP A 43 -4.60 -9.68 -8.30
C ASP A 43 -5.74 -9.66 -7.27
N GLN A 44 -5.41 -9.84 -6.00
CA GLN A 44 -6.39 -9.75 -4.91
C GLN A 44 -6.99 -8.35 -4.82
N LEU A 45 -6.17 -7.30 -4.85
CA LEU A 45 -6.63 -5.91 -4.81
C LEU A 45 -7.50 -5.58 -6.02
N VAL A 46 -7.07 -5.89 -7.23
CA VAL A 46 -7.83 -5.68 -8.46
C VAL A 46 -9.20 -6.39 -8.39
N THR A 47 -9.23 -7.60 -7.79
CA THR A 47 -10.47 -8.37 -7.64
C THR A 47 -11.42 -7.77 -6.59
N GLN A 48 -10.89 -7.18 -5.52
CA GLN A 48 -11.71 -6.68 -4.41
C GLN A 48 -11.99 -5.18 -4.49
N ALA A 49 -11.14 -4.42 -5.19
CA ALA A 49 -11.28 -2.97 -5.30
C ALA A 49 -12.64 -2.56 -5.88
N PRO A 50 -13.23 -1.46 -5.41
CA PRO A 50 -14.40 -0.85 -6.02
C PRO A 50 -14.16 -0.40 -7.45
N LEU A 51 -15.23 -0.07 -8.17
CA LEU A 51 -15.17 0.54 -9.50
C LEU A 51 -14.37 1.86 -9.48
N PHE A 52 -13.62 2.12 -10.54
CA PHE A 52 -12.83 3.34 -10.75
C PHE A 52 -11.72 3.58 -9.72
N SER A 53 -11.35 2.56 -8.96
CA SER A 53 -10.26 2.68 -7.99
C SER A 53 -8.93 2.98 -8.67
N ARG A 54 -8.09 3.74 -7.99
CA ARG A 54 -6.67 3.88 -8.31
C ARG A 54 -5.87 3.03 -7.34
N VAL A 55 -5.12 2.07 -7.84
CA VAL A 55 -4.22 1.22 -7.06
C VAL A 55 -2.79 1.71 -7.30
N ILE A 56 -2.14 2.20 -6.25
CA ILE A 56 -0.75 2.64 -6.26
C ILE A 56 0.10 1.52 -5.67
N VAL A 57 0.92 0.88 -6.50
CA VAL A 57 1.80 -0.20 -6.09
C VAL A 57 3.14 0.39 -5.64
N VAL A 58 3.36 0.37 -4.35
CA VAL A 58 4.57 0.83 -3.65
C VAL A 58 5.43 -0.37 -3.23
N GLY A 59 4.76 -1.49 -2.90
CA GLY A 59 5.41 -2.73 -2.50
C GLY A 59 6.29 -3.32 -3.60
N LEU A 60 7.50 -3.72 -3.27
CA LEU A 60 8.47 -4.25 -4.23
C LEU A 60 8.41 -5.78 -4.27
N CYS A 61 7.64 -6.33 -5.21
CA CYS A 61 7.62 -7.76 -5.49
C CYS A 61 8.72 -8.12 -6.49
N MET A 62 9.74 -8.87 -6.03
CA MET A 62 10.87 -9.30 -6.87
C MET A 62 10.56 -10.56 -7.69
N GLN A 63 9.42 -11.20 -7.45
CA GLN A 63 9.03 -12.42 -8.14
C GLN A 63 8.01 -12.10 -9.25
N PRO A 64 7.94 -12.92 -10.32
CA PRO A 64 6.87 -12.82 -11.30
C PRO A 64 5.51 -12.97 -10.63
N ASP A 65 4.59 -12.06 -10.91
CA ASP A 65 3.22 -12.09 -10.41
C ASP A 65 2.21 -12.19 -11.54
N ARG A 66 1.08 -12.84 -11.27
CA ARG A 66 -0.01 -13.02 -12.23
C ARG A 66 -1.21 -12.21 -11.80
N ILE A 67 -1.70 -11.40 -12.69
CA ILE A 67 -2.94 -10.63 -12.51
C ILE A 67 -3.97 -11.05 -13.55
N ARG A 68 -5.24 -10.83 -13.25
CA ARG A 68 -6.35 -11.03 -14.20
C ARG A 68 -6.77 -9.69 -14.81
N PRO A 69 -6.25 -9.30 -15.98
CA PRO A 69 -6.51 -7.99 -16.57
C PRO A 69 -8.00 -7.70 -16.78
N ALA A 70 -8.79 -8.74 -17.10
CA ALA A 70 -10.23 -8.60 -17.27
C ALA A 70 -10.94 -8.04 -16.03
N MET A 71 -10.43 -8.34 -14.83
CA MET A 71 -10.99 -7.79 -13.59
C MET A 71 -10.71 -6.29 -13.46
N ALA A 72 -9.52 -5.85 -13.87
CA ALA A 72 -9.17 -4.43 -13.89
C ALA A 72 -9.96 -3.67 -14.95
N ILE A 73 -10.10 -4.23 -16.15
CA ILE A 73 -10.84 -3.65 -17.27
C ILE A 73 -12.30 -3.44 -16.87
N ASN A 74 -12.96 -4.48 -16.33
CA ASN A 74 -14.37 -4.42 -15.94
C ASN A 74 -14.67 -3.37 -14.88
N LYS A 75 -13.68 -2.93 -14.12
CA LYS A 75 -13.83 -1.95 -13.05
C LYS A 75 -13.18 -0.61 -13.37
N GLU A 76 -12.59 -0.47 -14.55
CA GLU A 76 -11.80 0.72 -14.95
C GLU A 76 -10.77 1.12 -13.88
N ILE A 77 -10.01 0.14 -13.41
CA ILE A 77 -8.98 0.35 -12.38
C ILE A 77 -7.75 0.99 -13.00
N ASP A 78 -7.31 2.06 -12.36
CA ASP A 78 -6.06 2.75 -12.64
C ASP A 78 -4.94 2.07 -11.83
N LEU A 79 -4.05 1.32 -12.47
CA LEU A 79 -2.93 0.65 -11.80
C LEU A 79 -1.64 1.41 -12.07
N ARG A 80 -1.02 1.94 -11.02
CA ARG A 80 0.19 2.74 -11.11
C ARG A 80 1.29 2.15 -10.23
N PHE A 81 2.43 1.88 -10.85
CA PHE A 81 3.66 1.51 -10.15
C PHE A 81 4.47 2.75 -9.82
N VAL A 82 5.06 2.77 -8.64
CA VAL A 82 5.94 3.85 -8.18
C VAL A 82 7.22 3.25 -7.63
N VAL A 83 8.31 3.99 -7.70
CA VAL A 83 9.60 3.54 -7.18
C VAL A 83 10.31 4.68 -6.45
N ALA A 84 10.80 4.37 -5.26
CA ALA A 84 11.64 5.26 -4.45
C ALA A 84 11.07 6.70 -4.28
N TYR A 85 11.94 7.66 -4.21
CA TYR A 85 11.62 9.08 -4.03
C TYR A 85 12.67 9.93 -4.75
N THR A 86 12.29 11.13 -5.11
CA THR A 86 13.20 12.15 -5.63
C THR A 86 13.93 12.85 -4.47
N PRO A 87 15.09 13.49 -4.72
CA PRO A 87 15.76 14.30 -3.71
C PRO A 87 14.86 15.40 -3.11
N LEU A 88 13.94 15.92 -3.90
CA LEU A 88 12.97 16.92 -3.47
C LEU A 88 11.97 16.34 -2.46
N GLU A 89 11.37 15.19 -2.76
CA GLU A 89 10.46 14.49 -1.86
C GLU A 89 11.14 14.11 -0.54
N PHE A 90 12.40 13.65 -0.60
CA PHE A 90 13.18 13.37 0.61
C PHE A 90 13.36 14.62 1.48
N ARG A 91 13.75 15.74 0.87
CA ARG A 91 13.91 17.02 1.57
C ARG A 91 12.59 17.48 2.20
N ASP A 92 11.48 17.37 1.45
CA ASP A 92 10.17 17.79 1.94
C ASP A 92 9.69 16.90 3.09
N ALA A 93 9.92 15.57 3.04
CA ALA A 93 9.65 14.66 4.14
C ALA A 93 10.48 15.01 5.39
N LEU A 94 11.76 15.31 5.22
CA LEU A 94 12.63 15.72 6.32
C LEU A 94 12.14 17.04 6.96
N ARG A 95 11.70 18.00 6.13
CA ARG A 95 11.12 19.25 6.62
C ARG A 95 9.85 18.99 7.44
N MET A 96 8.93 18.17 6.95
CA MET A 96 7.70 17.82 7.66
C MET A 96 7.99 17.16 9.02
N LEU A 97 9.02 16.32 9.11
CA LEU A 97 9.48 15.76 10.37
C LEU A 97 10.03 16.83 11.31
N ALA A 98 10.86 17.76 10.78
CA ALA A 98 11.50 18.82 11.56
C ALA A 98 10.49 19.87 12.07
N GLU A 99 9.45 20.16 11.29
CA GLU A 99 8.39 21.11 11.65
C GLU A 99 7.29 20.49 12.53
N GLY A 100 7.32 19.15 12.70
CA GLY A 100 6.34 18.43 13.50
C GLY A 100 5.01 18.18 12.81
N ASP A 101 4.93 18.37 11.47
CA ASP A 101 3.76 18.07 10.68
C ASP A 101 3.46 16.56 10.66
N VAL A 102 4.50 15.73 10.84
CA VAL A 102 4.42 14.27 10.95
C VAL A 102 5.16 13.82 12.20
N ASP A 103 4.49 13.05 13.05
CA ASP A 103 5.10 12.40 14.20
C ASP A 103 5.50 10.95 13.87
N PRO A 104 6.80 10.64 13.72
CA PRO A 104 7.25 9.29 13.40
C PRO A 104 7.37 8.37 14.64
N ARG A 105 7.28 8.90 15.85
CA ARG A 105 7.52 8.15 17.10
C ARG A 105 6.67 6.90 17.25
N PRO A 106 5.36 6.87 16.85
CA PRO A 106 4.57 5.66 16.93
C PRO A 106 5.06 4.50 16.05
N LEU A 107 5.89 4.80 15.04
CA LEU A 107 6.46 3.79 14.17
C LEU A 107 7.77 3.21 14.68
N ILE A 108 8.43 3.88 15.64
CA ILE A 108 9.70 3.42 16.21
C ILE A 108 9.39 2.44 17.33
N THR A 109 9.62 1.15 17.05
CA THR A 109 9.26 0.05 17.95
C THR A 109 10.46 -0.55 18.68
N GLY A 110 11.66 -0.07 18.41
CA GLY A 110 12.88 -0.51 19.07
C GLY A 110 14.09 0.33 18.69
N THR A 111 15.15 0.24 19.50
CA THR A 111 16.46 0.85 19.23
C THR A 111 17.56 -0.06 19.71
N VAL A 112 18.53 -0.36 18.86
CA VAL A 112 19.68 -1.23 19.19
C VAL A 112 20.99 -0.54 18.86
N GLY A 113 22.07 -1.01 19.48
CA GLY A 113 23.43 -0.66 19.11
C GLY A 113 23.93 -1.47 17.89
N LEU A 114 25.17 -1.19 17.47
CA LEU A 114 25.77 -1.91 16.33
C LEU A 114 25.83 -3.42 16.54
N ALA A 115 26.05 -3.88 17.77
CA ALA A 115 26.09 -5.31 18.10
C ALA A 115 24.70 -5.99 18.02
N GLY A 116 23.61 -5.21 18.02
CA GLY A 116 22.24 -5.71 17.96
C GLY A 116 21.64 -5.75 16.54
N VAL A 117 22.40 -5.40 15.50
CA VAL A 117 21.87 -5.28 14.13
C VAL A 117 21.28 -6.58 13.61
N GLU A 118 21.93 -7.71 13.83
CA GLU A 118 21.43 -9.02 13.41
C GLU A 118 20.11 -9.37 14.08
N ALA A 119 20.01 -9.13 15.40
CA ALA A 119 18.78 -9.35 16.16
C ALA A 119 17.65 -8.42 15.69
N ALA A 120 17.96 -7.18 15.34
CA ALA A 120 16.99 -6.22 14.79
C ALA A 120 16.42 -6.68 13.46
N PHE A 121 17.26 -7.18 12.54
CA PHE A 121 16.79 -7.74 11.28
C PHE A 121 15.89 -8.98 11.47
N ALA A 122 16.28 -9.86 12.40
CA ALA A 122 15.44 -11.03 12.73
C ALA A 122 14.09 -10.61 13.33
N ALA A 123 14.06 -9.62 14.22
CA ALA A 123 12.85 -9.11 14.84
C ALA A 123 11.89 -8.43 13.84
N LEU A 124 12.41 -7.71 12.85
CA LEU A 124 11.61 -7.13 11.76
C LEU A 124 10.94 -8.17 10.84
N GLY A 125 11.27 -9.45 10.98
CA GLY A 125 10.54 -10.56 10.35
C GLY A 125 9.14 -10.76 10.92
N ASP A 126 8.83 -10.21 12.10
CA ASP A 126 7.50 -10.17 12.70
C ASP A 126 6.89 -8.76 12.59
N PRO A 127 6.07 -8.51 11.54
CA PRO A 127 5.49 -7.19 11.29
C PRO A 127 4.39 -6.80 12.30
N GLU A 128 3.89 -7.74 13.09
CA GLU A 128 2.88 -7.46 14.13
C GLU A 128 3.52 -6.82 15.37
N THR A 129 4.81 -7.10 15.60
CA THR A 129 5.53 -6.59 16.77
C THR A 129 6.39 -5.37 16.43
N HIS A 130 7.06 -5.40 15.27
CA HIS A 130 8.02 -4.35 14.91
C HIS A 130 7.70 -3.71 13.56
N ALA A 131 7.58 -2.35 13.57
CA ALA A 131 7.44 -1.55 12.37
C ALA A 131 8.79 -0.92 11.94
N LYS A 132 9.54 -0.38 12.91
CA LYS A 132 10.83 0.30 12.67
C LYS A 132 11.74 0.15 13.87
N ILE A 133 12.93 -0.38 13.65
CA ILE A 133 14.00 -0.46 14.66
C ILE A 133 15.12 0.49 14.22
N LEU A 134 15.50 1.41 15.10
CA LEU A 134 16.62 2.33 14.89
C LEU A 134 17.94 1.69 15.34
N ILE A 135 19.02 2.05 14.67
CA ILE A 135 20.37 1.70 15.08
C ILE A 135 21.03 2.97 15.64
N ASP A 136 21.32 2.95 16.94
CA ASP A 136 22.10 3.98 17.60
C ASP A 136 23.53 3.45 17.82
N PRO A 137 24.54 3.99 17.12
CA PRO A 137 25.94 3.54 17.24
C PRO A 137 26.52 3.69 18.66
N HIS A 138 25.92 4.55 19.48
CA HIS A 138 26.37 4.78 20.86
C HIS A 138 25.66 3.87 21.88
N SER A 139 24.62 3.16 21.48
CA SER A 139 23.91 2.23 22.35
C SER A 139 24.65 0.90 22.47
N THR A 140 24.58 0.30 23.66
CA THR A 140 25.06 -1.07 23.93
C THR A 140 23.94 -2.09 23.89
N THR A 141 22.70 -1.68 23.60
CA THR A 141 21.52 -2.55 23.54
C THR A 141 21.65 -3.52 22.35
N THR A 142 21.44 -4.80 22.60
CA THR A 142 21.60 -5.86 21.58
C THR A 142 20.27 -6.47 21.11
N VAL A 143 19.16 -6.15 21.79
CA VAL A 143 17.81 -6.65 21.45
C VAL A 143 16.86 -5.46 21.41
N PRO A 144 15.98 -5.36 20.40
CA PRO A 144 15.01 -4.26 20.25
C PRO A 144 13.90 -4.31 21.31
#